data_2d68fa416e79e5a5fb11fab042dc3402
#
_entry.id   2d68fa416e79e5a5fb11fab042dc3402
#
_cell.length_a   1.000
_cell.length_b   1.000
_cell.length_c   1.000
_cell.angle_alpha   90.00
_cell.angle_beta   90.00
_cell.angle_gamma   90.00
#
_symmetry.space_group_name_H-M   'P 1'
#
loop_
_entity.id
_entity.type
_entity.pdbx_description
1 polymer ?
#
loop_
_entity_poly.entity_id
_entity_poly.type
_entity_poly.pdbx_seq_one_letter_code
_entity_poly.pdbx_strand_id
1 'polypeptide(L)'
;MLALFYIFIAVAIGVSFWQITRILNFRSVIATDKDNDTQGKLFLWFTAFLYAMMIYCLIFMNVLMLPESASIEGEHDDNLFNITFILIGNAQFIMQFLLFYFAYKYRGKEGKKALFYADSHKLEAIWTITPAVVLVVLIGYGLWQWNNIMDLSDAED
;
A
#
# COMPACT_ATOMS: atom_id res chain seq x y z
N MET A 1 5.63 2.38 23.43
CA MET A 1 5.09 2.16 22.07
C MET A 1 4.74 3.47 21.36
N LEU A 2 3.90 4.34 21.93
CA LEU A 2 3.56 5.66 21.35
C LEU A 2 4.80 6.53 21.05
N ALA A 3 5.81 6.56 21.91
CA ALA A 3 7.04 7.31 21.68
C ALA A 3 7.80 6.86 20.43
N LEU A 4 7.89 5.56 20.16
CA LEU A 4 8.49 5.02 18.95
C LEU A 4 7.71 5.43 17.70
N PHE A 5 6.40 5.42 17.76
CA PHE A 5 5.54 5.87 16.67
C PHE A 5 5.74 7.35 16.33
N TYR A 6 5.83 8.22 17.34
CA TYR A 6 6.13 9.64 17.14
C TYR A 6 7.53 9.87 16.57
N ILE A 7 8.52 9.09 17.00
CA ILE A 7 9.88 9.15 16.44
C ILE A 7 9.86 8.77 14.96
N PHE A 8 9.12 7.71 14.57
CA PHE A 8 8.97 7.31 13.18
C PHE A 8 8.33 8.39 12.31
N ILE A 9 7.25 9.00 12.80
CA ILE A 9 6.60 10.12 12.10
C ILE A 9 7.56 11.29 11.95
N ALA A 10 8.27 11.66 12.99
CA ALA A 10 9.24 12.76 12.97
C ALA A 10 10.37 12.50 11.96
N VAL A 11 10.90 11.28 11.92
CA VAL A 11 11.93 10.87 10.94
C VAL A 11 11.38 10.91 9.52
N ALA A 12 10.17 10.39 9.28
CA ALA A 12 9.54 10.42 7.96
C ALA A 12 9.30 11.84 7.47
N ILE A 13 8.80 12.73 8.33
CA ILE A 13 8.64 14.17 8.03
C ILE A 13 10.00 14.82 7.75
N GLY A 14 11.01 14.55 8.57
CA GLY A 14 12.36 15.09 8.40
C GLY A 14 13.00 14.68 7.07
N VAL A 15 12.88 13.40 6.70
CA VAL A 15 13.39 12.87 5.43
C VAL A 15 12.62 13.49 4.24
N SER A 16 11.29 13.60 4.34
CA SER A 16 10.47 14.23 3.31
C SER A 16 10.83 15.70 3.12
N PHE A 17 11.00 16.45 4.20
CA PHE A 17 11.41 17.86 4.15
C PHE A 17 12.81 18.01 3.56
N TRP A 18 13.75 17.17 3.95
CA TRP A 18 15.10 17.15 3.38
C TRP A 18 15.09 16.84 1.87
N GLN A 19 14.27 15.90 1.41
CA GLN A 19 14.11 15.60 -0.01
C GLN A 19 13.50 16.78 -0.78
N ILE A 20 12.45 17.42 -0.23
CA ILE A 20 11.82 18.58 -0.85
C ILE A 20 12.82 19.75 -0.99
N THR A 21 13.59 20.05 0.07
CA THR A 21 14.62 21.12 0.00
C THR A 21 15.70 20.80 -1.02
N ARG A 22 16.07 19.53 -1.18
CA ARG A 22 17.01 19.09 -2.20
C ARG A 22 16.44 19.28 -3.60
N ILE A 23 15.19 18.92 -3.85
CA ILE A 23 14.49 19.12 -5.13
C ILE A 23 14.39 20.61 -5.48
N LEU A 24 14.08 21.47 -4.51
CA LEU A 24 14.03 22.92 -4.71
C LEU A 24 15.39 23.55 -5.04
N ASN A 25 16.48 22.98 -4.51
CA ASN A 25 17.84 23.41 -4.83
C ASN A 25 18.34 22.91 -6.20
N PHE A 26 17.68 21.93 -6.81
CA PHE A 26 17.98 21.42 -8.16
C PHE A 26 17.55 22.36 -9.30
N ARG A 27 17.06 23.55 -9.02
CA ARG A 27 16.52 24.48 -10.01
C ARG A 27 17.49 24.89 -11.14
N SER A 28 18.75 24.49 -11.10
CA SER A 28 19.76 24.87 -12.10
C SER A 28 20.78 23.77 -12.46
N VAL A 29 20.69 22.56 -11.92
CA VAL A 29 21.68 21.49 -12.15
C VAL A 29 21.01 20.28 -12.78
N ILE A 30 21.52 19.85 -13.94
CA ILE A 30 21.13 18.57 -14.55
C ILE A 30 21.52 17.46 -13.58
N ALA A 31 20.55 16.60 -13.22
CA ALA A 31 20.78 15.49 -12.31
C ALA A 31 21.89 14.57 -12.85
N THR A 32 22.89 14.31 -12.03
CA THR A 32 24.00 13.42 -12.40
C THR A 32 23.62 11.95 -12.20
N ASP A 33 24.33 11.03 -12.83
CA ASP A 33 24.15 9.58 -12.62
C ASP A 33 24.27 9.19 -11.15
N LYS A 34 25.16 9.87 -10.41
CA LYS A 34 25.34 9.65 -8.96
C LYS A 34 24.10 10.07 -8.16
N ASP A 35 23.46 11.17 -8.57
CA ASP A 35 22.22 11.62 -7.91
C ASP A 35 21.07 10.64 -8.18
N ASN A 36 20.95 10.19 -9.42
CA ASN A 36 19.95 9.18 -9.81
C ASN A 36 20.17 7.84 -9.08
N ASP A 37 21.42 7.41 -8.92
CA ASP A 37 21.77 6.20 -8.18
C ASP A 37 21.46 6.33 -6.68
N THR A 38 21.77 7.48 -6.11
CA THR A 38 21.46 7.79 -4.70
C THR A 38 19.96 7.80 -4.45
N GLN A 39 19.19 8.47 -5.31
CA GLN A 39 17.73 8.49 -5.22
C GLN A 39 17.12 7.09 -5.38
N GLY A 40 17.60 6.31 -6.34
CA GLY A 40 17.14 4.93 -6.52
C GLY A 40 17.39 4.06 -5.29
N LYS A 41 18.55 4.17 -4.65
CA LYS A 41 18.87 3.46 -3.40
C LYS A 41 18.00 3.94 -2.23
N LEU A 42 17.76 5.25 -2.13
CA LEU A 42 16.88 5.82 -1.10
C LEU A 42 15.45 5.28 -1.23
N PHE A 43 14.93 5.11 -2.44
CA PHE A 43 13.62 4.49 -2.66
C PHE A 43 13.57 3.04 -2.17
N LEU A 44 14.61 2.23 -2.42
CA LEU A 44 14.67 0.86 -1.90
C LEU A 44 14.73 0.83 -0.36
N TRP A 45 15.53 1.71 0.26
CA TRP A 45 15.58 1.83 1.71
C TRP A 45 14.24 2.29 2.31
N PHE A 46 13.57 3.23 1.64
CA PHE A 46 12.25 3.69 2.06
C PHE A 46 11.21 2.56 1.96
N THR A 47 11.27 1.74 0.92
CA THR A 47 10.42 0.54 0.79
C THR A 47 10.65 -0.44 1.94
N ALA A 48 11.91 -0.76 2.23
CA ALA A 48 12.27 -1.64 3.34
C ALA A 48 11.77 -1.08 4.68
N PHE A 49 11.89 0.22 4.89
CA PHE A 49 11.37 0.92 6.06
C PHE A 49 9.85 0.82 6.17
N LEU A 50 9.11 1.06 5.07
CA LEU A 50 7.65 0.95 5.06
C LEU A 50 7.19 -0.47 5.41
N TYR A 51 7.86 -1.48 4.86
CA TYR A 51 7.52 -2.87 5.18
C TYR A 51 7.85 -3.24 6.63
N ALA A 52 8.99 -2.80 7.15
CA ALA A 52 9.31 -2.99 8.55
C ALA A 52 8.27 -2.34 9.47
N MET A 53 7.84 -1.12 9.14
CA MET A 53 6.78 -0.42 9.87
C MET A 53 5.44 -1.15 9.77
N MET A 54 5.06 -1.62 8.58
CA MET A 54 3.82 -2.38 8.37
C MET A 54 3.82 -3.67 9.19
N ILE A 55 4.91 -4.44 9.14
CA ILE A 55 5.07 -5.67 9.94
C ILE A 55 5.04 -5.36 11.43
N TYR A 56 5.71 -4.29 11.86
CA TYR A 56 5.68 -3.85 13.24
C TYR A 56 4.25 -3.52 13.71
N CYS A 57 3.49 -2.78 12.90
CA CYS A 57 2.10 -2.47 13.21
C CYS A 57 1.24 -3.72 13.30
N LEU A 58 1.39 -4.68 12.37
CA LEU A 58 0.64 -5.93 12.38
C LEU A 58 0.93 -6.78 13.63
N ILE A 59 2.19 -6.83 14.09
CA ILE A 59 2.57 -7.65 15.25
C ILE A 59 2.19 -6.99 16.58
N PHE A 60 2.43 -5.70 16.72
CA PHE A 60 2.33 -5.01 18.00
C PHE A 60 1.08 -4.15 18.19
N MET A 61 0.38 -3.82 17.11
CA MET A 61 -0.78 -2.93 17.13
C MET A 61 -2.08 -3.61 16.67
N ASN A 62 -2.08 -4.92 16.42
CA ASN A 62 -3.26 -5.63 15.95
C ASN A 62 -4.42 -5.53 16.96
N VAL A 63 -4.12 -5.50 18.27
CA VAL A 63 -5.10 -5.33 19.35
C VAL A 63 -5.86 -3.98 19.29
N LEU A 64 -5.31 -3.00 18.56
CA LEU A 64 -5.92 -1.69 18.37
C LEU A 64 -6.81 -1.62 17.10
N MET A 65 -6.78 -2.64 16.26
CA MET A 65 -7.52 -2.63 15.00
C MET A 65 -9.01 -2.93 15.17
N LEU A 66 -9.32 -4.00 15.90
CA LEU A 66 -10.70 -4.37 16.20
C LEU A 66 -10.78 -4.84 17.65
N PRO A 67 -11.69 -4.31 18.47
CA PRO A 67 -12.05 -4.90 19.77
C PRO A 67 -12.74 -6.26 19.54
N GLU A 68 -12.85 -7.08 20.60
CA GLU A 68 -13.64 -8.31 20.53
C GLU A 68 -15.09 -8.01 20.16
N SER A 69 -15.63 -8.77 19.22
CA SER A 69 -17.03 -8.64 18.79
C SER A 69 -17.98 -8.89 19.96
N ALA A 70 -18.96 -8.00 20.12
CA ALA A 70 -19.97 -8.09 21.19
C ALA A 70 -21.24 -8.86 20.79
N SER A 71 -21.33 -9.29 19.52
CA SER A 71 -22.48 -10.01 18.95
C SER A 71 -22.02 -11.03 17.93
N ILE A 72 -22.90 -11.97 17.58
CA ILE A 72 -22.65 -12.99 16.54
C ILE A 72 -22.51 -12.30 15.17
N GLU A 73 -23.34 -11.32 14.90
CA GLU A 73 -23.27 -10.51 13.67
C GLU A 73 -21.93 -9.73 13.58
N GLY A 74 -21.44 -9.24 14.73
CA GLY A 74 -20.14 -8.57 14.81
C GLY A 74 -18.98 -9.49 14.42
N GLU A 75 -19.03 -10.79 14.75
CA GLU A 75 -18.02 -11.76 14.32
C GLU A 75 -18.01 -11.94 12.79
N HIS A 76 -19.16 -11.90 12.14
CA HIS A 76 -19.27 -11.94 10.69
C HIS A 76 -18.68 -10.69 10.02
N ASP A 77 -18.95 -9.52 10.58
CA ASP A 77 -18.39 -8.24 10.10
C ASP A 77 -16.87 -8.21 10.29
N ASP A 78 -16.35 -8.70 11.40
CA ASP A 78 -14.92 -8.81 11.67
C ASP A 78 -14.22 -9.74 10.66
N ASN A 79 -14.86 -10.85 10.29
CA ASN A 79 -14.34 -11.74 9.25
C ASN A 79 -14.29 -11.07 7.87
N LEU A 80 -15.33 -10.34 7.49
CA LEU A 80 -15.36 -9.56 6.24
C LEU A 80 -14.27 -8.50 6.24
N PHE A 81 -14.08 -7.78 7.34
CA PHE A 81 -13.03 -6.80 7.53
C PHE A 81 -11.64 -7.44 7.38
N ASN A 82 -11.39 -8.57 8.04
CA ASN A 82 -10.11 -9.27 7.98
C ASN A 82 -9.77 -9.74 6.56
N ILE A 83 -10.73 -10.31 5.84
CA ILE A 83 -10.55 -10.72 4.43
C ILE A 83 -10.19 -9.51 3.57
N THR A 84 -10.93 -8.42 3.72
CA THR A 84 -10.70 -7.17 2.99
C THR A 84 -9.32 -6.59 3.31
N PHE A 85 -8.95 -6.58 4.60
CA PHE A 85 -7.66 -6.07 5.05
C PHE A 85 -6.47 -6.88 4.51
N ILE A 86 -6.57 -8.22 4.54
CA ILE A 86 -5.56 -9.12 3.97
C ILE A 86 -5.40 -8.85 2.47
N LEU A 87 -6.51 -8.68 1.76
CA LEU A 87 -6.50 -8.47 0.32
C LEU A 87 -5.88 -7.13 -0.06
N ILE A 88 -6.26 -6.04 0.63
CA ILE A 88 -5.68 -4.70 0.45
C ILE A 88 -4.20 -4.71 0.84
N GLY A 89 -3.85 -5.37 1.95
CA GLY A 89 -2.47 -5.49 2.42
C GLY A 89 -1.57 -6.20 1.41
N ASN A 90 -2.05 -7.29 0.80
CA ASN A 90 -1.32 -7.98 -0.27
C ASN A 90 -1.15 -7.10 -1.52
N ALA A 91 -2.21 -6.42 -1.95
CA ALA A 91 -2.14 -5.50 -3.08
C ALA A 91 -1.14 -4.36 -2.81
N GLN A 92 -1.19 -3.76 -1.62
CA GLN A 92 -0.26 -2.72 -1.20
C GLN A 92 1.19 -3.22 -1.19
N PHE A 93 1.43 -4.43 -0.65
CA PHE A 93 2.76 -5.03 -0.59
C PHE A 93 3.35 -5.20 -2.00
N ILE A 94 2.58 -5.81 -2.92
CA ILE A 94 3.04 -6.07 -4.29
C ILE A 94 3.26 -4.76 -5.05
N MET A 95 2.30 -3.85 -5.01
CA MET A 95 2.35 -2.60 -5.77
C MET A 95 3.46 -1.68 -5.28
N GLN A 96 3.65 -1.57 -3.97
CA GLN A 96 4.70 -0.76 -3.37
C GLN A 96 6.09 -1.28 -3.75
N PHE A 97 6.29 -2.60 -3.71
CA PHE A 97 7.53 -3.22 -4.14
C PHE A 97 7.82 -2.95 -5.62
N LEU A 98 6.84 -3.20 -6.50
CA LEU A 98 7.00 -2.98 -7.94
C LEU A 98 7.32 -1.52 -8.26
N LEU A 99 6.63 -0.58 -7.62
CA LEU A 99 6.83 0.86 -7.83
C LEU A 99 8.28 1.25 -7.55
N PHE A 100 8.80 0.95 -6.38
CA PHE A 100 10.16 1.36 -6.00
C PHE A 100 11.24 0.54 -6.68
N TYR A 101 10.99 -0.75 -6.95
CA TYR A 101 11.90 -1.58 -7.73
C TYR A 101 12.06 -1.04 -9.14
N PHE A 102 10.99 -0.66 -9.81
CA PHE A 102 11.06 -0.09 -11.15
C PHE A 102 11.67 1.31 -11.14
N ALA A 103 11.37 2.14 -10.14
CA ALA A 103 12.03 3.43 -9.97
C ALA A 103 13.55 3.29 -9.82
N TYR A 104 14.01 2.26 -9.08
CA TYR A 104 15.43 1.96 -8.97
C TYR A 104 16.00 1.38 -10.27
N LYS A 105 15.33 0.41 -10.88
CA LYS A 105 15.82 -0.32 -12.07
C LYS A 105 15.94 0.56 -13.30
N TYR A 106 14.95 1.44 -13.51
CA TYR A 106 14.84 2.29 -14.69
C TYR A 106 15.31 3.75 -14.45
N ARG A 107 16.08 3.97 -13.40
CA ARG A 107 16.67 5.29 -13.13
C ARG A 107 17.52 5.76 -14.30
N GLY A 108 17.56 7.08 -14.52
CA GLY A 108 18.38 7.70 -15.57
C GLY A 108 19.86 7.36 -15.40
N LYS A 109 20.49 6.98 -16.51
CA LYS A 109 21.94 6.75 -16.61
C LYS A 109 22.45 7.37 -17.90
N GLU A 110 23.62 8.00 -17.84
CA GLU A 110 24.26 8.57 -19.01
C GLU A 110 24.45 7.50 -20.11
N GLY A 111 24.15 7.85 -21.34
CA GLY A 111 24.23 6.93 -22.48
C GLY A 111 23.07 5.94 -22.63
N LYS A 112 22.13 5.86 -21.69
CA LYS A 112 20.93 5.02 -21.81
C LYS A 112 19.72 5.88 -22.21
N LYS A 113 19.08 5.52 -23.32
CA LYS A 113 17.81 6.12 -23.73
C LYS A 113 16.66 5.34 -23.10
N ALA A 114 15.68 6.05 -22.54
CA ALA A 114 14.44 5.44 -22.07
C ALA A 114 13.64 4.91 -23.26
N LEU A 115 13.03 3.74 -23.09
CA LEU A 115 12.03 3.24 -24.03
C LEU A 115 10.75 4.05 -23.83
N PHE A 116 10.24 4.57 -24.92
CA PHE A 116 8.97 5.30 -24.88
C PHE A 116 7.82 4.33 -25.17
N TYR A 117 6.97 4.14 -24.17
CA TYR A 117 5.69 3.42 -24.30
C TYR A 117 4.58 4.43 -24.11
N ALA A 118 3.98 4.88 -25.21
CA ALA A 118 2.88 5.84 -25.14
C ALA A 118 1.62 5.19 -24.57
N ASP A 119 1.28 3.98 -25.08
CA ASP A 119 0.08 3.25 -24.70
C ASP A 119 0.35 1.74 -24.68
N SER A 120 -0.27 1.05 -23.73
CA SER A 120 -0.26 -0.40 -23.64
C SER A 120 -1.63 -0.92 -23.18
N HIS A 121 -2.52 -1.19 -24.16
CA HIS A 121 -3.85 -1.73 -23.88
C HIS A 121 -3.83 -3.02 -23.04
N LYS A 122 -2.78 -3.83 -23.17
CA LYS A 122 -2.61 -5.03 -22.37
C LYS A 122 -2.36 -4.73 -20.88
N LEU A 123 -1.49 -3.79 -20.59
CA LEU A 123 -1.24 -3.36 -19.21
C LEU A 123 -2.47 -2.67 -18.65
N GLU A 124 -3.08 -1.78 -19.41
CA GLU A 124 -4.31 -1.08 -19.02
C GLU A 124 -5.41 -2.07 -18.66
N ALA A 125 -5.66 -3.07 -19.51
CA ALA A 125 -6.63 -4.12 -19.21
C ALA A 125 -6.31 -4.88 -17.91
N ILE A 126 -5.06 -5.24 -17.67
CA ILE A 126 -4.66 -5.98 -16.46
C ILE A 126 -4.95 -5.18 -15.21
N TRP A 127 -4.52 -3.93 -15.12
CA TRP A 127 -4.70 -3.15 -13.89
C TRP A 127 -6.12 -2.63 -13.69
N THR A 128 -6.97 -2.65 -14.75
CA THR A 128 -8.39 -2.29 -14.65
C THR A 128 -9.24 -3.50 -14.28
N ILE A 129 -9.05 -4.63 -15.01
CA ILE A 129 -9.88 -5.82 -14.82
C ILE A 129 -9.56 -6.53 -13.50
N THR A 130 -8.29 -6.63 -13.11
CA THR A 130 -7.91 -7.34 -11.90
C THR A 130 -8.56 -6.76 -10.64
N PRO A 131 -8.45 -5.45 -10.33
CA PRO A 131 -9.13 -4.89 -9.18
C PRO A 131 -10.66 -4.88 -9.34
N ALA A 132 -11.19 -4.74 -10.56
CA ALA A 132 -12.64 -4.80 -10.79
C ALA A 132 -13.21 -6.17 -10.41
N VAL A 133 -12.57 -7.27 -10.83
CA VAL A 133 -12.98 -8.63 -10.46
C VAL A 133 -12.92 -8.84 -8.95
N VAL A 134 -11.85 -8.39 -8.30
CA VAL A 134 -11.71 -8.47 -6.86
C VAL A 134 -12.83 -7.72 -6.14
N LEU A 135 -13.15 -6.51 -6.58
CA LEU A 135 -14.25 -5.71 -6.00
C LEU A 135 -15.61 -6.38 -6.19
N VAL A 136 -15.89 -6.96 -7.37
CA VAL A 136 -17.14 -7.69 -7.61
C VAL A 136 -17.29 -8.86 -6.65
N VAL A 137 -16.21 -9.62 -6.40
CA VAL A 137 -16.23 -10.74 -5.44
C VAL A 137 -16.46 -10.24 -4.02
N LEU A 138 -15.77 -9.18 -3.59
CA LEU A 138 -15.95 -8.60 -2.26
C LEU A 138 -17.35 -8.04 -2.05
N ILE A 139 -17.90 -7.32 -3.02
CA ILE A 139 -19.26 -6.78 -2.95
C ILE A 139 -20.28 -7.91 -2.91
N GLY A 140 -20.10 -8.94 -3.74
CA GLY A 140 -20.97 -10.12 -3.73
C GLY A 140 -20.97 -10.84 -2.39
N TYR A 141 -19.78 -11.01 -1.78
CA TYR A 141 -19.66 -11.59 -0.45
C TYR A 141 -20.30 -10.72 0.63
N GLY A 142 -20.07 -9.40 0.59
CA GLY A 142 -20.68 -8.47 1.54
C GLY A 142 -22.20 -8.42 1.43
N LEU A 143 -22.77 -8.45 0.22
CA LEU A 143 -24.21 -8.51 0.00
C LEU A 143 -24.83 -9.84 0.50
N TRP A 144 -24.12 -10.94 0.27
CA TRP A 144 -24.55 -12.25 0.79
C TRP A 144 -24.58 -12.25 2.33
N GLN A 145 -23.54 -11.73 2.97
CA GLN A 145 -23.44 -11.60 4.44
C GLN A 145 -24.57 -10.69 4.97
N TRP A 146 -24.77 -9.53 4.34
CA TRP A 146 -25.85 -8.61 4.68
C TRP A 146 -27.23 -9.28 4.60
N ASN A 147 -27.48 -10.05 3.54
CA ASN A 147 -28.75 -10.77 3.38
C ASN A 147 -28.98 -11.79 4.50
N ASN A 148 -27.93 -12.51 4.92
CA ASN A 148 -28.02 -13.46 6.03
C ASN A 148 -28.33 -12.79 7.38
N ILE A 149 -27.75 -11.60 7.64
CA ILE A 149 -28.01 -10.84 8.87
C ILE A 149 -29.45 -10.28 8.89
N MET A 150 -29.97 -9.90 7.72
CA MET A 150 -31.32 -9.34 7.59
C MET A 150 -32.42 -10.38 7.43
N ASP A 151 -32.07 -11.66 7.31
CA ASP A 151 -33.03 -12.76 7.26
C ASP A 151 -33.49 -13.11 8.68
N LEU A 152 -34.68 -12.64 9.04
CA LEU A 152 -35.29 -12.87 10.37
C LEU A 152 -36.03 -14.20 10.46
N SER A 153 -35.95 -15.04 9.43
CA SER A 153 -36.68 -16.33 9.43
C SER A 153 -36.22 -17.28 10.52
N ASP A 154 -34.97 -17.18 10.99
CA ASP A 154 -34.40 -18.01 12.05
C ASP A 154 -34.66 -17.44 13.47
N ALA A 155 -35.31 -16.28 13.59
CA ALA A 155 -35.62 -15.67 14.89
C ALA A 155 -37.00 -16.06 15.45
N GLU A 156 -37.81 -16.85 14.73
CA GLU A 156 -39.15 -17.29 15.14
C GLU A 156 -39.20 -18.73 15.69
N ASP A 157 -38.06 -19.43 15.78
CA ASP A 157 -37.92 -20.72 16.45
C ASP A 157 -37.17 -20.55 17.79
#